data_dd5b677d4d126af387d1417cf93beedf
#
_entry.id   dd5b677d4d126af387d1417cf93beedf
#
_cell.length_a   1.000
_cell.length_b   1.000
_cell.length_c   1.000
_cell.angle_alpha   90.00
_cell.angle_beta   90.00
_cell.angle_gamma   90.00
#
_symmetry.space_group_name_H-M   'P 1'
#
loop_
_entity.id
_entity.type
_entity.pdbx_description
1 polymer ?
#
loop_
_entity_poly.entity_id
_entity_poly.type
_entity_poly.pdbx_seq_one_letter_code
_entity_poly.pdbx_strand_id
1 'polypeptide(L)'
;MEVKSLNEQTDKTKVIILTANHRIKGNISLYSNVRLTDYIVEARPFIAVTDAEVMDINGNLIFNASFLNVQKDHIEIIVPADMIADNTAR
;
A
#
# COMPACT_ATOMS: atom_id res chain seq x y z
N MET A 1 -25.20 3.06 -12.90
CA MET A 1 -24.70 2.81 -13.14
C MET A 1 -23.72 2.15 -12.89
N GLU A 2 -23.31 1.57 -12.76
CA GLU A 2 -22.50 1.01 -12.55
C GLU A 2 -21.89 0.26 -13.41
N VAL A 3 -21.98 0.33 -14.26
CA VAL A 3 -21.41 -0.30 -15.30
C VAL A 3 -19.98 -0.18 -15.42
N LYS A 4 -19.45 0.91 -15.04
CA LYS A 4 -18.08 1.11 -15.15
C LYS A 4 -17.32 0.09 -14.40
N SER A 5 -17.85 -0.47 -13.39
CA SER A 5 -17.08 -1.42 -12.65
C SER A 5 -16.77 -2.65 -13.46
N LEU A 6 -17.47 -2.89 -14.52
CA LEU A 6 -17.15 -4.01 -15.35
C LEU A 6 -15.91 -3.79 -16.16
N ASN A 7 -15.58 -2.55 -16.43
CA ASN A 7 -14.43 -2.25 -17.23
C ASN A 7 -13.24 -1.83 -16.40
N GLU A 8 -13.50 -1.43 -15.18
CA GLU A 8 -12.45 -0.87 -14.37
C GLU A 8 -12.28 -1.69 -13.14
N GLN A 9 -12.01 -2.93 -13.33
CA GLN A 9 -11.80 -3.80 -12.20
C GLN A 9 -10.48 -3.50 -11.55
N THR A 10 -10.50 -3.42 -10.25
CA THR A 10 -9.28 -3.24 -9.50
C THR A 10 -9.15 -4.38 -8.53
N ASP A 11 -7.91 -4.72 -8.24
CA ASP A 11 -7.62 -5.73 -7.24
C ASP A 11 -6.97 -5.04 -6.06
N LYS A 12 -7.35 -5.47 -4.89
CA LYS A 12 -6.70 -4.98 -3.71
C LYS A 12 -5.38 -5.71 -3.55
N THR A 13 -4.33 -4.97 -3.47
CA THR A 13 -3.01 -5.54 -3.30
C THR A 13 -2.51 -5.13 -1.94
N LYS A 14 -2.24 -6.11 -1.09
CA LYS A 14 -1.70 -5.80 0.22
C LYS A 14 -0.25 -5.41 0.07
N VAL A 15 0.11 -4.31 0.67
CA VAL A 15 1.48 -3.80 0.57
C VAL A 15 1.99 -3.45 1.96
N ILE A 16 3.31 -3.42 2.05
CA ILE A 16 3.98 -2.89 3.22
C ILE A 16 4.76 -1.69 2.75
N ILE A 17 4.57 -0.58 3.44
CA ILE A 17 5.18 0.69 3.10
C ILE A 17 6.07 1.10 4.26
N LEU A 18 7.29 1.44 3.96
CA LEU A 18 8.21 1.93 4.97
C LEU A 18 8.56 3.37 4.67
N THR A 19 8.42 4.20 5.68
CA THR A 19 8.89 5.58 5.61
C THR A 19 9.93 5.75 6.69
N ALA A 20 10.47 6.95 6.82
CA ALA A 20 11.52 7.18 7.81
C ALA A 20 11.03 6.89 9.24
N ASN A 21 9.76 7.12 9.50
CA ASN A 21 9.27 7.03 10.87
C ASN A 21 8.15 6.03 11.08
N HIS A 22 7.67 5.41 10.04
CA HIS A 22 6.47 4.58 10.15
C HIS A 22 6.55 3.34 9.28
N ARG A 23 5.83 2.31 9.71
CA ARG A 23 5.57 1.14 8.91
C ARG A 23 4.08 1.07 8.70
N ILE A 24 3.66 0.89 7.47
CA ILE A 24 2.24 0.89 7.15
C ILE A 24 1.93 -0.37 6.37
N LYS A 25 0.92 -1.11 6.83
CA LYS A 25 0.41 -2.26 6.10
C LYS A 25 -0.98 -1.91 5.66
N GLY A 26 -1.32 -2.21 4.44
CA GLY A 26 -2.67 -1.95 3.97
C GLY A 26 -2.82 -2.36 2.54
N ASN A 27 -3.92 -1.95 1.95
CA ASN A 27 -4.25 -2.34 0.59
C ASN A 27 -4.23 -1.13 -0.33
N ILE A 28 -3.70 -1.36 -1.51
CA ILE A 28 -3.78 -0.39 -2.60
C ILE A 28 -4.62 -1.04 -3.69
N SER A 29 -5.51 -0.28 -4.30
CA SER A 29 -6.32 -0.78 -5.40
C SER A 29 -5.60 -0.53 -6.70
N LEU A 30 -5.32 -1.58 -7.45
CA LEU A 30 -4.66 -1.49 -8.73
C LEU A 30 -5.58 -2.02 -9.80
N TYR A 31 -5.55 -1.41 -10.98
CA TYR A 31 -6.24 -2.00 -12.12
C TYR A 31 -5.51 -3.29 -12.47
N SER A 32 -6.25 -4.23 -13.02
CA SER A 32 -5.77 -5.60 -13.13
C SER A 32 -4.50 -5.75 -13.95
N ASN A 33 -4.22 -4.85 -14.85
CA ASN A 33 -3.02 -4.96 -15.67
C ASN A 33 -1.90 -4.03 -15.25
N VAL A 34 -2.06 -3.36 -14.13
CA VAL A 34 -1.08 -2.36 -13.72
C VAL A 34 -0.20 -2.95 -12.64
N ARG A 35 1.10 -2.86 -12.84
CA ARG A 35 2.04 -3.31 -11.82
C ARG A 35 2.20 -2.23 -10.77
N LEU A 36 2.56 -2.66 -9.56
CA LEU A 36 2.72 -1.72 -8.46
C LEU A 36 3.74 -0.63 -8.81
N THR A 37 4.85 -1.00 -9.41
CA THR A 37 5.86 -0.02 -9.76
C THR A 37 5.30 1.04 -10.70
N ASP A 38 4.53 0.62 -11.69
CA ASP A 38 3.95 1.57 -12.63
C ASP A 38 2.93 2.47 -11.95
N TYR A 39 2.17 1.91 -11.03
CA TYR A 39 1.22 2.69 -10.27
C TYR A 39 1.93 3.78 -9.47
N ILE A 40 3.03 3.42 -8.80
CA ILE A 40 3.75 4.37 -7.98
C ILE A 40 4.36 5.49 -8.84
N VAL A 41 4.90 5.14 -9.98
CA VAL A 41 5.49 6.15 -10.85
C VAL A 41 4.45 7.18 -11.27
N GLU A 42 3.23 6.74 -11.55
CA GLU A 42 2.18 7.63 -12.02
C GLU A 42 1.38 8.25 -10.90
N ALA A 43 1.60 7.85 -9.67
CA ALA A 43 0.74 8.29 -8.59
C ALA A 43 0.90 9.78 -8.34
N ARG A 44 -0.18 10.37 -7.88
CA ARG A 44 -0.15 11.75 -7.49
C ARG A 44 0.60 11.88 -6.18
N PRO A 45 0.69 13.06 -5.60
CA PRO A 45 1.47 13.23 -4.36
C PRO A 45 1.09 12.28 -3.25
N PHE A 46 -0.16 11.83 -3.22
CA PHE A 46 -0.62 10.93 -2.17
C PHE A 46 -1.10 9.62 -2.74
N ILE A 47 -0.86 8.56 -2.00
CA ILE A 47 -1.31 7.23 -2.36
C ILE A 47 -2.36 6.82 -1.34
N ALA A 48 -3.51 6.39 -1.82
CA ALA A 48 -4.62 5.96 -0.96
C ALA A 48 -4.38 4.53 -0.50
N VAL A 49 -4.48 4.32 0.79
CA VAL A 49 -4.31 3.00 1.39
C VAL A 49 -5.54 2.70 2.22
N THR A 50 -6.12 1.53 2.03
CA THR A 50 -7.31 1.14 2.78
C THR A 50 -6.98 0.03 3.75
N ASP A 51 -7.78 -0.08 4.78
CA ASP A 51 -7.61 -1.08 5.84
C ASP A 51 -6.18 -1.06 6.35
N ALA A 52 -5.74 0.10 6.73
CA ALA A 52 -4.35 0.34 7.04
C ALA A 52 -4.04 0.15 8.51
N GLU A 53 -2.85 -0.34 8.77
CA GLU A 53 -2.33 -0.48 10.11
C GLU A 53 -1.04 0.31 10.14
N VAL A 54 -0.97 1.31 10.98
CA VAL A 54 0.21 2.19 11.05
C VAL A 54 0.97 1.90 12.33
N MET A 55 2.24 1.61 12.19
CA MET A 55 3.11 1.27 13.30
C MET A 55 4.31 2.19 13.32
N ASP A 56 4.91 2.35 14.49
CA ASP A 56 6.15 3.09 14.56
C ASP A 56 7.31 2.18 14.13
N ILE A 57 8.52 2.72 14.13
CA ILE A 57 9.67 1.95 13.65
C ILE A 57 10.03 0.79 14.56
N ASN A 58 9.50 0.78 15.77
CA ASN A 58 9.74 -0.32 16.69
C ASN A 58 8.67 -1.39 16.60
N GLY A 59 7.72 -1.21 15.72
CA GLY A 59 6.66 -2.19 15.53
C GLY A 59 5.45 -2.00 16.44
N ASN A 60 5.39 -0.89 17.16
CA ASN A 60 4.24 -0.63 18.02
C ASN A 60 3.12 0.00 17.21
N LEU A 61 1.92 -0.52 17.39
CA LEU A 61 0.77 0.00 16.66
C LEU A 61 0.44 1.41 17.11
N ILE A 62 0.30 2.32 16.19
CA ILE A 62 -0.13 3.66 16.46
C ILE A 62 -1.64 3.77 16.28
N PHE A 63 -2.15 3.32 15.13
CA PHE A 63 -3.59 3.25 14.91
C PHE A 63 -3.91 2.42 13.69
N ASN A 64 -5.17 2.04 13.59
CA ASN A 64 -5.72 1.42 12.38
C ASN A 64 -6.64 2.44 11.74
N ALA A 65 -6.68 2.43 10.44
CA ALA A 65 -7.57 3.33 9.70
C ALA A 65 -8.18 2.59 8.53
N SER A 66 -9.45 2.83 8.28
CA SER A 66 -10.07 2.22 7.12
C SER A 66 -9.59 2.86 5.83
N PHE A 67 -9.10 4.08 5.92
CA PHE A 67 -8.60 4.79 4.76
C PHE A 67 -7.60 5.85 5.23
N LEU A 68 -6.49 5.96 4.52
CA LEU A 68 -5.57 7.05 4.75
C LEU A 68 -4.79 7.33 3.48
N ASN A 69 -4.13 8.46 3.45
CA ASN A 69 -3.25 8.82 2.35
C ASN A 69 -1.83 8.86 2.85
N VAL A 70 -0.94 8.32 2.04
CA VAL A 70 0.49 8.35 2.35
C VAL A 70 1.13 9.27 1.33
N GLN A 71 1.95 10.18 1.78
CA GLN A 71 2.64 11.08 0.87
C GLN A 71 3.71 10.30 0.13
N LYS A 72 3.59 10.26 -1.18
CA LYS A 72 4.44 9.42 -2.01
C LYS A 72 5.92 9.70 -1.80
N ASP A 73 6.27 10.97 -1.67
CA ASP A 73 7.67 11.34 -1.58
C ASP A 73 8.33 10.88 -0.29
N HIS A 74 7.56 10.45 0.69
CA HIS A 74 8.12 9.96 1.93
C HIS A 74 8.24 8.45 1.98
N ILE A 75 7.85 7.77 0.92
CA ILE A 75 7.95 6.33 0.87
C ILE A 75 9.35 5.95 0.48
N GLU A 76 10.00 5.20 1.34
CA GLU A 76 11.32 4.70 1.04
C GLU A 76 11.25 3.34 0.39
N ILE A 77 10.36 2.50 0.88
CA ILE A 77 10.18 1.16 0.34
C ILE A 77 8.72 0.84 0.31
N ILE A 78 8.26 0.28 -0.78
CA ILE A 78 6.92 -0.27 -0.85
C ILE A 78 7.02 -1.62 -1.53
N VAL A 79 6.42 -2.64 -0.93
CA VAL A 79 6.54 -3.99 -1.43
C VAL A 79 5.20 -4.69 -1.32
N PRO A 80 4.80 -5.44 -2.34
CA PRO A 80 3.61 -6.28 -2.19
C PRO A 80 3.87 -7.32 -1.11
N ALA A 81 2.93 -7.51 -0.24
CA ALA A 81 3.14 -8.40 0.90
C ALA A 81 3.48 -9.82 0.47
N ASP A 82 2.89 -10.28 -0.62
CA ASP A 82 3.10 -11.65 -1.06
C ASP A 82 4.44 -11.84 -1.77
N MET A 83 5.18 -10.77 -1.96
CA MET A 83 6.51 -10.87 -2.56
C MET A 83 7.62 -10.91 -1.52
N ILE A 84 7.27 -10.80 -0.25
CA ILE A 84 8.29 -10.81 0.78
C ILE A 84 8.75 -12.23 0.99
N ALA A 85 10.05 -12.43 0.87
CA ALA A 85 10.59 -13.74 1.12
C ALA A 85 10.56 -14.04 2.61
N ASP A 86 10.35 -15.30 2.92
CA ASP A 86 10.35 -15.68 4.31
C ASP A 86 11.79 -15.75 4.77
N ASN A 87 12.13 -14.86 5.66
CA ASN A 87 13.48 -14.87 6.13
C ASN A 87 13.52 -14.92 7.59
N THR A 88 12.61 -15.59 8.13
CA THR A 88 12.57 -15.67 9.52
C THR A 88 13.68 -16.38 10.09
N ALA A 89 14.43 -16.81 9.34
CA ALA A 89 15.54 -17.37 9.90
C ALA A 89 16.03 -16.56 10.94
N ARG A 90 15.81 -16.38 11.39
CA ARG A 90 16.15 -15.49 12.05
C ARG A 90 16.05 -15.69 12.80
#